data_a3e922c9729165edd0ec2914c8a841b8
#
_entry.id   a3e922c9729165edd0ec2914c8a841b8
#
_cell.length_a   1.000
_cell.length_b   1.000
_cell.length_c   1.000
_cell.angle_alpha   90.00
_cell.angle_beta   90.00
_cell.angle_gamma   90.00
#
_symmetry.space_group_name_H-M   'P 1'
#
loop_
_entity.id
_entity.type
_entity.pdbx_description
1 polymer ?
#
loop_
_entity_poly.entity_id
_entity_poly.type
_entity_poly.pdbx_seq_one_letter_code
_entity_poly.pdbx_strand_id
1 'polypeptide(L)'
;ELNANASIYKGDFLITSPHIGNIRNPPTVAYLKETIEKLTSLTGAKPEIIAHDLHPQFLSTRVAHEMAEETGAVLCPVQHHKAHIASVTTEDVIGISIDGVGYGEDGNIWGGEVFAGSPSAGYARAGHLEPVLMPGGDLAGKFPERMIYGILPNEETISLLQERGWDDM
;
A
#
# COMPACT_ATOMS: atom_id res chain seq x y z
N GLU A 1 -2.24 -3.95 3.78
CA GLU A 1 -2.77 -4.06 5.15
C GLU A 1 -4.28 -3.92 5.19
N LEU A 2 -4.84 -2.83 4.68
CA LEU A 2 -6.30 -2.63 4.55
C LEU A 2 -6.81 -3.34 3.30
N ASN A 3 -8.00 -3.96 3.39
CA ASN A 3 -8.65 -4.59 2.24
C ASN A 3 -7.79 -5.65 1.53
N ALA A 4 -7.04 -6.43 2.29
CA ALA A 4 -6.10 -7.41 1.73
C ALA A 4 -6.80 -8.53 0.96
N ASN A 5 -6.12 -9.00 -0.04
CA ASN A 5 -6.37 -10.25 -0.77
C ASN A 5 -5.05 -10.89 -1.17
N ALA A 6 -5.12 -12.10 -1.70
CA ALA A 6 -3.98 -12.79 -2.29
C ALA A 6 -4.31 -13.13 -3.75
N SER A 7 -3.33 -13.01 -4.63
CA SER A 7 -3.48 -13.36 -6.05
C SER A 7 -2.37 -14.30 -6.48
N ILE A 8 -2.71 -15.24 -7.35
CA ILE A 8 -1.76 -16.13 -8.02
C ILE A 8 -1.88 -15.92 -9.52
N TYR A 9 -0.75 -15.57 -10.14
CA TYR A 9 -0.60 -15.57 -11.58
C TYR A 9 0.14 -16.82 -12.02
N LYS A 10 -0.47 -17.62 -12.88
CA LYS A 10 0.13 -18.85 -13.40
C LYS A 10 -0.29 -19.09 -14.85
N GLY A 11 0.68 -19.15 -15.76
CA GLY A 11 0.40 -19.27 -17.19
C GLY A 11 -0.44 -18.08 -17.68
N ASP A 12 -1.66 -18.35 -18.14
CA ASP A 12 -2.53 -17.35 -18.75
C ASP A 12 -3.64 -16.86 -17.79
N PHE A 13 -3.62 -17.26 -16.51
CA PHE A 13 -4.66 -16.83 -15.57
C PHE A 13 -4.11 -16.19 -14.32
N LEU A 14 -4.88 -15.20 -13.89
CA LEU A 14 -4.78 -14.56 -12.59
C LEU A 14 -5.99 -14.99 -11.75
N ILE A 15 -5.71 -15.58 -10.59
CA ILE A 15 -6.74 -15.95 -9.62
C ILE A 15 -6.54 -15.12 -8.37
N THR A 16 -7.58 -14.39 -7.98
CA THR A 16 -7.60 -13.55 -6.78
C THR A 16 -8.53 -14.16 -5.74
N SER A 17 -8.10 -14.17 -4.50
CA SER A 17 -8.92 -14.61 -3.37
C SER A 17 -10.11 -13.68 -3.13
N PRO A 18 -11.13 -14.13 -2.41
CA PRO A 18 -12.07 -13.24 -1.76
C PRO A 18 -11.34 -12.23 -0.86
N HIS A 19 -12.06 -11.17 -0.49
CA HIS A 19 -11.58 -10.17 0.44
C HIS A 19 -11.24 -10.80 1.81
N ILE A 20 -10.01 -10.58 2.29
CA ILE A 20 -9.51 -11.10 3.57
C ILE A 20 -9.78 -10.10 4.69
N GLY A 21 -9.73 -8.82 4.36
CA GLY A 21 -9.94 -7.73 5.30
C GLY A 21 -8.66 -7.09 5.78
N ASN A 22 -8.74 -6.50 6.97
CA ASN A 22 -7.63 -5.76 7.55
C ASN A 22 -6.67 -6.69 8.29
N ILE A 23 -5.43 -6.79 7.80
CA ILE A 23 -4.38 -7.65 8.36
C ILE A 23 -3.67 -6.91 9.51
N ARG A 24 -4.36 -6.67 10.63
CA ARG A 24 -3.79 -6.01 11.81
C ARG A 24 -3.80 -6.89 13.07
N ASN A 25 -4.27 -8.11 12.96
CA ASN A 25 -4.37 -9.03 14.10
C ASN A 25 -4.02 -10.47 13.70
N PRO A 26 -3.62 -11.32 14.67
CA PRO A 26 -3.21 -12.70 14.38
C PRO A 26 -4.23 -13.54 13.63
N PRO A 27 -5.55 -13.50 13.93
CA PRO A 27 -6.55 -14.26 13.19
C PRO A 27 -6.61 -13.93 11.70
N THR A 28 -6.53 -12.65 11.30
CA THR A 28 -6.56 -12.26 9.88
C THR A 28 -5.25 -12.60 9.17
N VAL A 29 -4.11 -12.56 9.86
CA VAL A 29 -2.83 -13.07 9.33
C VAL A 29 -2.92 -14.57 9.08
N ALA A 30 -3.46 -15.34 10.03
CA ALA A 30 -3.67 -16.78 9.86
C ALA A 30 -4.59 -17.08 8.66
N TYR A 31 -5.68 -16.32 8.52
CA TYR A 31 -6.60 -16.47 7.40
C TYR A 31 -5.96 -16.10 6.05
N LEU A 32 -5.07 -15.10 6.01
CA LEU A 32 -4.27 -14.80 4.81
C LEU A 32 -3.41 -16.01 4.42
N LYS A 33 -2.68 -16.58 5.36
CA LYS A 33 -1.81 -17.74 5.11
C LYS A 33 -2.62 -18.95 4.62
N GLU A 34 -3.71 -19.29 5.32
CA GLU A 34 -4.61 -20.38 4.92
C GLU A 34 -5.18 -20.14 3.51
N THR A 35 -5.54 -18.91 3.18
CA THR A 35 -6.06 -18.54 1.86
C THR A 35 -5.01 -18.75 0.77
N ILE A 36 -3.77 -18.33 1.03
CA ILE A 36 -2.66 -18.52 0.09
C ILE A 36 -2.38 -20.02 -0.10
N GLU A 37 -2.32 -20.80 0.97
CA GLU A 37 -2.12 -22.26 0.91
C GLU A 37 -3.22 -22.94 0.07
N LYS A 38 -4.49 -22.57 0.28
CA LYS A 38 -5.62 -23.08 -0.51
C LYS A 38 -5.51 -22.73 -1.97
N LEU A 39 -5.20 -21.45 -2.30
CA LEU A 39 -5.01 -21.03 -3.69
C LEU A 39 -3.85 -21.76 -4.35
N THR A 40 -2.73 -21.89 -3.66
CA THR A 40 -1.54 -22.59 -4.14
C THR A 40 -1.85 -24.06 -4.40
N SER A 41 -2.57 -24.72 -3.49
CA SER A 41 -3.00 -26.10 -3.63
C SER A 41 -3.97 -26.29 -4.81
N LEU A 42 -4.97 -25.42 -4.93
CA LEU A 42 -5.98 -25.49 -6.00
C LEU A 42 -5.38 -25.28 -7.40
N THR A 43 -4.40 -24.40 -7.50
CA THR A 43 -3.76 -24.05 -8.77
C THR A 43 -2.58 -24.96 -9.10
N GLY A 44 -2.07 -25.70 -8.13
CA GLY A 44 -0.81 -26.42 -8.22
C GLY A 44 0.37 -25.48 -8.53
N ALA A 45 0.27 -24.21 -8.09
CA ALA A 45 1.32 -23.22 -8.29
C ALA A 45 2.50 -23.51 -7.35
N LYS A 46 3.71 -23.31 -7.87
CA LYS A 46 4.92 -23.21 -7.05
C LYS A 46 5.42 -21.78 -7.19
N PRO A 47 5.38 -20.97 -6.14
CA PRO A 47 5.80 -19.58 -6.23
C PRO A 47 7.27 -19.47 -6.66
N GLU A 48 7.53 -18.75 -7.74
CA GLU A 48 8.87 -18.38 -8.19
C GLU A 48 9.20 -16.95 -7.78
N ILE A 49 8.18 -16.08 -7.79
CA ILE A 49 8.25 -14.67 -7.38
C ILE A 49 7.09 -14.39 -6.44
N ILE A 50 7.36 -13.68 -5.35
CA ILE A 50 6.36 -13.19 -4.41
C ILE A 50 6.40 -11.67 -4.42
N ALA A 51 5.39 -11.04 -5.03
CA ALA A 51 5.21 -9.60 -5.00
C ALA A 51 4.50 -9.18 -3.71
N HIS A 52 5.00 -8.12 -3.09
CA HIS A 52 4.45 -7.56 -1.86
C HIS A 52 4.64 -6.04 -1.82
N ASP A 53 3.91 -5.36 -0.93
CA ASP A 53 4.08 -3.92 -0.72
C ASP A 53 5.52 -3.60 -0.26
N LEU A 54 6.02 -2.45 -0.68
CA LEU A 54 7.35 -1.97 -0.29
C LEU A 54 7.46 -1.67 1.22
N HIS A 55 6.34 -1.46 1.93
CA HIS A 55 6.32 -1.08 3.34
C HIS A 55 6.90 -2.20 4.22
N PRO A 56 8.03 -1.95 4.95
CA PRO A 56 8.77 -3.02 5.64
C PRO A 56 8.06 -3.57 6.88
N GLN A 57 7.15 -2.81 7.47
CA GLN A 57 6.47 -3.19 8.72
C GLN A 57 5.08 -3.80 8.52
N PHE A 58 4.62 -3.94 7.28
CA PHE A 58 3.34 -4.59 7.04
C PHE A 58 3.39 -6.08 7.38
N LEU A 59 2.32 -6.57 8.00
CA LEU A 59 2.20 -8.00 8.31
C LEU A 59 2.13 -8.85 7.03
N SER A 60 1.54 -8.32 5.97
CA SER A 60 1.59 -8.95 4.63
C SER A 60 3.00 -9.07 4.08
N THR A 61 3.84 -8.07 4.28
CA THR A 61 5.27 -8.12 3.91
C THR A 61 5.99 -9.21 4.69
N ARG A 62 5.72 -9.33 6.00
CA ARG A 62 6.31 -10.40 6.82
C ARG A 62 5.86 -11.79 6.33
N VAL A 63 4.58 -11.97 6.01
CA VAL A 63 4.08 -13.23 5.43
C VAL A 63 4.79 -13.55 4.11
N ALA A 64 5.01 -12.55 3.25
CA ALA A 64 5.74 -12.74 2.00
C ALA A 64 7.18 -13.22 2.22
N HIS A 65 7.89 -12.65 3.21
CA HIS A 65 9.24 -13.08 3.59
C HIS A 65 9.26 -14.53 4.11
N GLU A 66 8.37 -14.86 5.04
CA GLU A 66 8.24 -16.23 5.57
C GLU A 66 8.00 -17.25 4.44
N MET A 67 7.09 -16.93 3.52
CA MET A 67 6.83 -17.79 2.36
C MET A 67 8.02 -17.90 1.41
N ALA A 68 8.76 -16.84 1.18
CA ALA A 68 9.95 -16.87 0.34
C ALA A 68 11.04 -17.75 0.94
N GLU A 69 11.24 -17.71 2.26
CA GLU A 69 12.15 -18.61 2.97
C GLU A 69 11.75 -20.10 2.82
N GLU A 70 10.45 -20.39 2.91
CA GLU A 70 9.92 -21.76 2.80
C GLU A 70 9.98 -22.32 1.37
N THR A 71 9.73 -21.46 0.38
CA THR A 71 9.59 -21.90 -1.03
C THR A 71 10.83 -21.71 -1.88
N GLY A 72 11.75 -20.85 -1.45
CA GLY A 72 12.89 -20.41 -2.25
C GLY A 72 12.51 -19.36 -3.32
N ALA A 73 11.31 -18.78 -3.25
CA ALA A 73 10.85 -17.77 -4.20
C ALA A 73 11.60 -16.43 -4.03
N VAL A 74 11.73 -15.69 -5.13
CA VAL A 74 12.33 -14.37 -5.14
C VAL A 74 11.31 -13.33 -4.65
N LEU A 75 11.69 -12.50 -3.68
CA LEU A 75 10.87 -11.37 -3.25
C LEU A 75 10.91 -10.22 -4.26
N CYS A 76 9.74 -9.66 -4.54
CA CYS A 76 9.58 -8.51 -5.42
C CYS A 76 8.80 -7.41 -4.67
N PRO A 77 9.51 -6.51 -3.96
CA PRO A 77 8.86 -5.36 -3.32
C PRO A 77 8.36 -4.39 -4.39
N VAL A 78 7.10 -3.98 -4.28
CA VAL A 78 6.42 -3.08 -5.23
C VAL A 78 5.98 -1.82 -4.52
N GLN A 79 6.33 -0.67 -5.08
CA GLN A 79 5.89 0.61 -4.54
C GLN A 79 4.39 0.79 -4.78
N HIS A 80 3.66 1.18 -3.74
CA HIS A 80 2.21 1.20 -3.65
C HIS A 80 1.52 1.94 -4.81
N HIS A 81 1.92 3.19 -5.06
CA HIS A 81 1.32 4.02 -6.11
C HIS A 81 1.64 3.53 -7.53
N LYS A 82 2.82 2.92 -7.73
CA LYS A 82 3.16 2.27 -9.00
C LYS A 82 2.26 1.06 -9.25
N ALA A 83 1.93 0.30 -8.17
CA ALA A 83 0.99 -0.81 -8.27
C ALA A 83 -0.43 -0.33 -8.65
N HIS A 84 -0.89 0.80 -8.08
CA HIS A 84 -2.16 1.40 -8.47
C HIS A 84 -2.24 1.71 -9.97
N ILE A 85 -1.21 2.36 -10.53
CA ILE A 85 -1.16 2.69 -11.97
C ILE A 85 -1.11 1.41 -12.82
N ALA A 86 -0.25 0.46 -12.45
CA ALA A 86 -0.10 -0.81 -13.16
C ALA A 86 -1.37 -1.67 -13.14
N SER A 87 -2.24 -1.51 -12.14
CA SER A 87 -3.53 -2.21 -12.07
C SER A 87 -4.56 -1.74 -13.10
N VAL A 88 -4.35 -0.55 -13.67
CA VAL A 88 -5.27 0.08 -14.64
C VAL A 88 -4.83 -0.16 -16.07
N THR A 89 -3.51 -0.15 -16.32
CA THR A 89 -2.96 -0.28 -17.68
C THR A 89 -1.55 -0.86 -17.67
N THR A 90 -1.20 -1.51 -18.77
CA THR A 90 0.16 -1.98 -19.07
C THR A 90 0.88 -1.08 -20.09
N GLU A 91 0.19 -0.08 -20.60
CA GLU A 91 0.72 0.85 -21.60
C GLU A 91 1.70 1.87 -20.99
N ASP A 92 2.45 2.54 -21.85
CA ASP A 92 3.29 3.68 -21.45
C ASP A 92 2.41 4.91 -21.24
N VAL A 93 2.37 5.40 -20.01
CA VAL A 93 1.43 6.45 -19.58
C VAL A 93 2.07 7.48 -18.66
N ILE A 94 1.37 8.62 -18.54
CA ILE A 94 1.49 9.50 -17.38
C ILE A 94 0.34 9.12 -16.44
N GLY A 95 0.69 8.49 -15.32
CA GLY A 95 -0.26 8.04 -14.30
C GLY A 95 -0.30 9.00 -13.12
N ILE A 96 -1.49 9.35 -12.67
CA ILE A 96 -1.70 10.12 -11.44
C ILE A 96 -2.29 9.17 -10.40
N SER A 97 -1.56 8.95 -9.31
CA SER A 97 -2.03 8.18 -8.17
C SER A 97 -2.41 9.12 -7.04
N ILE A 98 -3.70 9.19 -6.74
CA ILE A 98 -4.23 10.00 -5.64
C ILE A 98 -4.57 9.04 -4.51
N ASP A 99 -3.69 9.01 -3.51
CA ASP A 99 -3.83 8.16 -2.34
C ASP A 99 -3.44 8.96 -1.09
N GLY A 100 -3.96 8.56 0.06
CA GLY A 100 -3.65 9.24 1.32
C GLY A 100 -2.26 8.93 1.85
N VAL A 101 -1.83 7.68 1.73
CA VAL A 101 -0.58 7.17 2.33
C VAL A 101 -0.06 5.96 1.56
N GLY A 102 1.17 6.03 1.09
CA GLY A 102 1.94 4.90 0.59
C GLY A 102 3.41 5.04 0.96
N TYR A 103 4.11 3.93 1.15
CA TYR A 103 5.52 3.93 1.50
C TYR A 103 6.36 4.23 0.26
N GLY A 104 7.13 5.33 0.31
CA GLY A 104 7.98 5.78 -0.78
C GLY A 104 9.32 5.04 -0.87
N GLU A 105 9.92 5.05 -2.04
CA GLU A 105 11.25 4.45 -2.28
C GLU A 105 12.36 5.17 -1.52
N ASP A 106 12.11 6.40 -1.08
CA ASP A 106 12.99 7.23 -0.26
C ASP A 106 12.75 7.05 1.27
N GLY A 107 11.83 6.15 1.64
CA GLY A 107 11.45 5.92 3.03
C GLY A 107 10.46 6.93 3.60
N ASN A 108 10.00 7.90 2.81
CA ASN A 108 9.00 8.87 3.20
C ASN A 108 7.59 8.37 2.89
N ILE A 109 6.60 9.06 3.46
CA ILE A 109 5.19 8.85 3.12
C ILE A 109 4.88 9.63 1.85
N TRP A 110 4.39 8.93 0.84
CA TRP A 110 3.92 9.49 -0.42
C TRP A 110 2.38 9.48 -0.45
N GLY A 111 1.79 10.39 -1.25
CA GLY A 111 0.33 10.52 -1.34
C GLY A 111 -0.16 10.86 -2.75
N GLY A 112 -0.05 12.08 -3.18
CA GLY A 112 -0.46 12.54 -4.51
C GLY A 112 0.72 12.51 -5.49
N GLU A 113 0.85 11.43 -6.27
CA GLU A 113 2.02 11.14 -7.08
C GLU A 113 1.73 11.14 -8.57
N VAL A 114 2.69 11.61 -9.35
CA VAL A 114 2.67 11.57 -10.82
C VAL A 114 3.85 10.73 -11.30
N PHE A 115 3.55 9.69 -12.06
CA PHE A 115 4.54 8.80 -12.65
C PHE A 115 4.46 8.80 -14.18
N ALA A 116 5.60 8.63 -14.83
CA ALA A 116 5.69 8.39 -16.27
C ALA A 116 6.34 7.03 -16.52
N GLY A 117 5.79 6.24 -17.43
CA GLY A 117 6.31 4.94 -17.80
C GLY A 117 5.26 3.84 -17.87
N SER A 118 5.73 2.60 -17.81
CA SER A 118 4.91 1.38 -17.90
C SER A 118 5.45 0.29 -16.97
N PRO A 119 4.70 -0.79 -16.69
CA PRO A 119 5.20 -1.91 -15.92
C PRO A 119 6.48 -2.54 -16.49
N SER A 120 6.59 -2.58 -17.82
CA SER A 120 7.73 -3.19 -18.51
C SER A 120 8.98 -2.31 -18.56
N ALA A 121 8.82 -0.99 -18.68
CA ALA A 121 9.91 -0.02 -18.72
C ALA A 121 10.29 0.49 -17.31
N GLY A 122 9.42 0.27 -16.34
CA GLY A 122 9.47 0.90 -15.02
C GLY A 122 8.78 2.27 -15.02
N TYR A 123 8.51 2.78 -13.82
CA TYR A 123 7.89 4.08 -13.59
C TYR A 123 8.88 5.07 -12.99
N ALA A 124 9.08 6.21 -13.64
CA ALA A 124 9.80 7.34 -13.10
C ALA A 124 8.83 8.28 -12.36
N ARG A 125 9.15 8.70 -11.15
CA ARG A 125 8.40 9.71 -10.40
C ARG A 125 8.62 11.06 -11.07
N ALA A 126 7.62 11.54 -11.81
CA ALA A 126 7.68 12.77 -12.59
C ALA A 126 7.29 14.02 -11.79
N GLY A 127 6.49 13.83 -10.72
CA GLY A 127 6.05 14.89 -9.83
C GLY A 127 5.27 14.37 -8.64
N HIS A 128 4.98 15.27 -7.71
CA HIS A 128 4.17 14.95 -6.54
C HIS A 128 3.56 16.24 -5.94
N LEU A 129 2.54 16.08 -5.11
CA LEU A 129 2.07 17.18 -4.27
C LEU A 129 3.14 17.57 -3.25
N GLU A 130 3.16 18.83 -2.85
CA GLU A 130 4.05 19.30 -1.79
C GLU A 130 3.77 18.52 -0.50
N PRO A 131 4.81 17.96 0.16
CA PRO A 131 4.64 17.26 1.41
C PRO A 131 4.12 18.21 2.50
N VAL A 132 3.10 17.77 3.21
CA VAL A 132 2.53 18.50 4.35
C VAL A 132 2.56 17.63 5.61
N LEU A 133 2.56 18.27 6.77
CA LEU A 133 2.46 17.55 8.03
C LEU A 133 1.13 16.78 8.10
N MET A 134 1.18 15.58 8.65
CA MET A 134 0.02 14.72 8.88
C MET A 134 -0.19 14.53 10.39
N PRO A 135 -0.82 15.49 11.08
CA PRO A 135 -0.93 15.51 12.54
C PRO A 135 -1.69 14.29 13.07
N GLY A 136 -1.03 13.49 13.92
CA GLY A 136 -1.59 12.26 14.45
C GLY A 136 -1.52 11.06 13.49
N GLY A 137 -0.77 11.15 12.38
CA GLY A 137 -0.59 10.04 11.44
C GLY A 137 -1.93 9.51 10.92
N ASP A 138 -2.21 8.22 11.12
CA ASP A 138 -3.46 7.56 10.69
C ASP A 138 -4.75 8.28 11.15
N LEU A 139 -4.69 9.07 12.24
CA LEU A 139 -5.83 9.86 12.70
C LEU A 139 -6.19 10.96 11.73
N ALA A 140 -5.24 11.53 10.98
CA ALA A 140 -5.53 12.54 9.98
C ALA A 140 -6.30 11.97 8.78
N GLY A 141 -6.07 10.69 8.44
CA GLY A 141 -6.87 9.97 7.45
C GLY A 141 -8.31 9.72 7.93
N LYS A 142 -8.51 9.48 9.23
CA LYS A 142 -9.81 9.26 9.84
C LYS A 142 -10.56 10.57 10.13
N PHE A 143 -9.82 11.62 10.43
CA PHE A 143 -10.30 12.96 10.77
C PHE A 143 -9.57 13.98 9.89
N PRO A 144 -10.04 14.19 8.64
CA PRO A 144 -9.32 14.98 7.65
C PRO A 144 -9.17 16.47 8.03
N GLU A 145 -9.96 16.98 8.96
CA GLU A 145 -9.79 18.33 9.51
C GLU A 145 -8.42 18.56 10.17
N ARG A 146 -7.74 17.50 10.63
CA ARG A 146 -6.35 17.59 11.12
C ARG A 146 -5.38 18.07 10.04
N MET A 147 -5.67 17.77 8.78
CA MET A 147 -4.85 18.22 7.65
C MET A 147 -4.91 19.73 7.44
N ILE A 148 -5.91 20.42 7.97
CA ILE A 148 -5.97 21.90 7.93
C ILE A 148 -4.73 22.47 8.62
N TYR A 149 -4.37 21.96 9.80
CA TYR A 149 -3.14 22.36 10.48
C TYR A 149 -1.87 21.94 9.72
N GLY A 150 -1.88 20.77 9.10
CA GLY A 150 -0.76 20.31 8.27
C GLY A 150 -0.48 21.25 7.08
N ILE A 151 -1.54 21.82 6.50
CA ILE A 151 -1.46 22.74 5.36
C ILE A 151 -1.24 24.20 5.81
N LEU A 152 -1.89 24.61 6.89
CA LEU A 152 -1.86 25.98 7.43
C LEU A 152 -1.46 25.96 8.92
N PRO A 153 -0.17 25.73 9.25
CA PRO A 153 0.29 25.62 10.63
C PRO A 153 0.43 26.99 11.29
N ASN A 154 -0.69 27.56 11.74
CA ASN A 154 -0.73 28.86 12.43
C ASN A 154 -1.64 28.83 13.66
N GLU A 155 -1.55 29.86 14.51
CA GLU A 155 -2.31 29.97 15.77
C GLU A 155 -3.84 30.00 15.55
N GLU A 156 -4.29 30.59 14.46
CA GLU A 156 -5.73 30.66 14.13
C GLU A 156 -6.27 29.26 13.83
N THR A 157 -5.52 28.44 13.08
CA THR A 157 -5.87 27.05 12.78
C THR A 157 -5.89 26.21 14.06
N ILE A 158 -4.91 26.39 14.96
CA ILE A 158 -4.89 25.71 16.25
C ILE A 158 -6.14 26.05 17.06
N SER A 159 -6.45 27.35 17.18
CA SER A 159 -7.63 27.83 17.93
C SER A 159 -8.93 27.26 17.37
N LEU A 160 -9.07 27.25 16.03
CA LEU A 160 -10.23 26.65 15.35
C LEU A 160 -10.40 25.17 15.64
N LEU A 161 -9.31 24.41 15.67
CA LEU A 161 -9.33 22.98 15.94
C LEU A 161 -9.64 22.70 17.42
N GLN A 162 -9.09 23.50 18.36
CA GLN A 162 -9.38 23.40 19.78
C GLN A 162 -10.86 23.72 20.10
N GLU A 163 -11.44 24.71 19.47
CA GLU A 163 -12.90 25.02 19.58
C GLU A 163 -13.76 23.81 19.14
N ARG A 164 -13.23 22.94 18.32
CA ARG A 164 -13.89 21.71 17.86
C ARG A 164 -13.53 20.46 18.68
N GLY A 165 -12.87 20.63 19.82
CA GLY A 165 -12.53 19.55 20.75
C GLY A 165 -11.25 18.78 20.38
N TRP A 166 -10.30 19.42 19.68
CA TRP A 166 -9.02 18.85 19.32
C TRP A 166 -7.93 19.33 20.29
N ASP A 167 -8.02 18.92 21.55
CA ASP A 167 -7.14 19.42 22.63
C ASP A 167 -5.73 18.77 22.63
N ASP A 168 -5.55 17.63 21.95
CA ASP A 168 -4.31 16.86 21.94
C ASP A 168 -3.71 16.80 20.51
N MET A 169 -3.09 17.88 20.07
CA MET A 169 -2.30 17.90 18.84
C MET A 169 -0.79 17.96 19.13
#